data_59e67c4860e56abca54c0b97545c0114
#
_entry.id   59e67c4860e56abca54c0b97545c0114
#
_cell.length_a   1.000
_cell.length_b   1.000
_cell.length_c   1.000
_cell.angle_alpha   90.00
_cell.angle_beta   90.00
_cell.angle_gamma   90.00
#
_symmetry.space_group_name_H-M   'P 1'
#
loop_
_entity.id
_entity.type
_entity.pdbx_description
1 polymer ?
#
loop_
_entity_poly.entity_id
_entity_poly.type
_entity_poly.pdbx_seq_one_letter_code
_entity_poly.pdbx_strand_id
1 'polypeptide(L)'
;PSKNDLAHRTFKKKQKLFNATNRLNIVAVSKWLSSQVQQSTLLKEKPISVIPNTLSLADFRIMDKELSRKELSLPDKYIILFGAARIDDPIKGVEYLIQAIRLLIEKKEFPQEKLHLALFGRIKYPEKLFSTLPVSYTYFGRIGDTDKLSQLYSAADVIVSASFYETFGQTLIEAQACGCVPVSFGNSGQGDIICHKENGFLAD
;
A
#
# COMPACT_ATOMS: atom_id res chain seq x y z
N PRO A 1 -24.62 16.57 -9.51
CA PRO A 1 -23.77 17.27 -10.47
C PRO A 1 -24.65 17.98 -11.49
N SER A 2 -24.42 19.29 -11.73
CA SER A 2 -25.18 20.03 -12.72
C SER A 2 -24.71 19.63 -14.13
N LYS A 3 -25.63 19.68 -15.13
CA LYS A 3 -25.29 19.38 -16.54
C LYS A 3 -24.25 20.34 -17.15
N ASN A 4 -23.81 21.37 -16.41
CA ASN A 4 -22.84 22.39 -16.86
C ASN A 4 -21.62 22.57 -15.97
N ASP A 5 -21.37 21.67 -15.00
CA ASP A 5 -20.18 21.75 -14.18
C ASP A 5 -18.90 21.29 -14.93
N LEU A 6 -17.75 21.52 -14.33
CA LEU A 6 -16.44 21.15 -14.91
C LEU A 6 -16.34 19.63 -15.15
N ALA A 7 -16.91 18.83 -14.26
CA ALA A 7 -16.87 17.36 -14.39
C ALA A 7 -17.64 16.91 -15.63
N HIS A 8 -18.84 17.44 -15.88
CA HIS A 8 -19.62 17.13 -17.08
C HIS A 8 -18.90 17.55 -18.37
N ARG A 9 -18.34 18.77 -18.39
CA ARG A 9 -17.60 19.27 -19.58
C ARG A 9 -16.38 18.39 -19.87
N THR A 10 -15.64 18.00 -18.82
CA THR A 10 -14.47 17.12 -18.95
C THR A 10 -14.87 15.72 -19.43
N PHE A 11 -15.95 15.17 -18.89
CA PHE A 11 -16.51 13.89 -19.33
C PHE A 11 -16.87 13.92 -20.82
N LYS A 12 -17.58 14.95 -21.28
CA LYS A 12 -17.95 15.10 -22.70
C LYS A 12 -16.74 15.24 -23.63
N LYS A 13 -15.71 15.97 -23.21
CA LYS A 13 -14.45 16.07 -23.96
C LYS A 13 -13.76 14.71 -24.07
N LYS A 14 -13.64 13.97 -22.96
CA LYS A 14 -13.06 12.61 -22.96
C LYS A 14 -13.89 11.66 -23.83
N GLN A 15 -15.20 11.68 -23.72
CA GLN A 15 -16.11 10.85 -24.52
C GLN A 15 -15.87 11.08 -26.03
N LYS A 16 -15.84 12.36 -26.47
CA LYS A 16 -15.57 12.70 -27.86
C LYS A 16 -14.19 12.22 -28.32
N LEU A 17 -13.16 12.41 -27.48
CA LEU A 17 -11.80 11.96 -27.77
C LEU A 17 -11.73 10.44 -27.91
N PHE A 18 -12.20 9.69 -26.93
CA PHE A 18 -12.12 8.23 -26.93
C PHE A 18 -12.96 7.58 -28.04
N ASN A 19 -14.11 8.18 -28.40
CA ASN A 19 -14.92 7.71 -29.52
C ASN A 19 -14.22 7.95 -30.88
N ALA A 20 -13.46 9.04 -31.01
CA ALA A 20 -12.72 9.35 -32.22
C ALA A 20 -11.41 8.56 -32.35
N THR A 21 -10.94 7.89 -31.28
CA THR A 21 -9.68 7.15 -31.29
C THR A 21 -9.93 5.69 -31.65
N ASN A 22 -9.65 5.31 -32.89
CA ASN A 22 -9.89 3.97 -33.42
C ASN A 22 -8.90 2.91 -32.89
N ARG A 23 -7.68 3.31 -32.50
CA ARG A 23 -6.62 2.40 -32.04
C ARG A 23 -6.23 2.73 -30.60
N LEU A 24 -7.16 2.55 -29.66
CA LEU A 24 -6.91 2.71 -28.23
C LEU A 24 -6.96 1.34 -27.54
N ASN A 25 -5.82 0.88 -27.05
CA ASN A 25 -5.71 -0.30 -26.19
C ASN A 25 -5.42 0.15 -24.77
N ILE A 26 -6.08 -0.48 -23.80
CA ILE A 26 -5.90 -0.18 -22.38
C ILE A 26 -5.02 -1.25 -21.76
N VAL A 27 -4.04 -0.82 -20.97
CA VAL A 27 -3.26 -1.72 -20.11
C VAL A 27 -3.60 -1.41 -18.65
N ALA A 28 -4.10 -2.39 -17.94
CA ALA A 28 -4.36 -2.32 -16.52
C ALA A 28 -3.27 -3.06 -15.75
N VAL A 29 -2.84 -2.50 -14.61
CA VAL A 29 -1.78 -3.09 -13.78
C VAL A 29 -2.30 -4.17 -12.82
N SER A 30 -3.61 -4.40 -12.77
CA SER A 30 -4.26 -5.44 -11.96
C SER A 30 -5.56 -5.90 -12.61
N LYS A 31 -6.03 -7.09 -12.25
CA LYS A 31 -7.34 -7.61 -12.65
C LYS A 31 -8.46 -6.74 -12.11
N TRP A 32 -8.31 -6.26 -10.85
CA TRP A 32 -9.25 -5.32 -10.26
C TRP A 32 -9.37 -4.04 -11.12
N LEU A 33 -8.26 -3.41 -11.52
CA LEU A 33 -8.29 -2.20 -12.36
C LEU A 33 -8.91 -2.51 -13.73
N SER A 34 -8.62 -3.68 -14.31
CA SER A 34 -9.25 -4.14 -15.55
C SER A 34 -10.77 -4.20 -15.40
N SER A 35 -11.28 -4.75 -14.30
CA SER A 35 -12.73 -4.81 -14.03
C SER A 35 -13.35 -3.41 -13.90
N GLN A 36 -12.63 -2.45 -13.31
CA GLN A 36 -13.09 -1.05 -13.25
C GLN A 36 -13.17 -0.41 -14.65
N VAL A 37 -12.22 -0.73 -15.53
CA VAL A 37 -12.25 -0.26 -16.93
C VAL A 37 -13.44 -0.87 -17.68
N GLN A 38 -13.74 -2.14 -17.49
CA GLN A 38 -14.89 -2.82 -18.11
C GLN A 38 -16.24 -2.23 -17.66
N GLN A 39 -16.30 -1.64 -16.48
CA GLN A 39 -17.48 -0.92 -15.95
C GLN A 39 -17.51 0.56 -16.38
N SER A 40 -16.44 1.07 -16.97
CA SER A 40 -16.33 2.48 -17.37
C SER A 40 -17.23 2.80 -18.57
N THR A 41 -18.08 3.79 -18.45
CA THR A 41 -18.91 4.31 -19.56
C THR A 41 -18.09 4.74 -20.79
N LEU A 42 -16.83 5.13 -20.57
CA LEU A 42 -15.96 5.65 -21.64
C LEU A 42 -15.06 4.60 -22.27
N LEU A 43 -14.70 3.54 -21.53
CA LEU A 43 -13.61 2.64 -21.91
C LEU A 43 -14.05 1.17 -22.05
N LYS A 44 -15.22 0.78 -21.61
CA LYS A 44 -15.70 -0.61 -21.57
C LYS A 44 -15.63 -1.36 -22.91
N GLU A 45 -15.78 -0.64 -24.02
CA GLU A 45 -15.72 -1.21 -25.38
C GLU A 45 -14.30 -1.24 -25.98
N LYS A 46 -13.29 -0.79 -25.22
CA LYS A 46 -11.91 -0.79 -25.69
C LYS A 46 -11.20 -2.09 -25.31
N PRO A 47 -10.31 -2.61 -26.19
CA PRO A 47 -9.49 -3.75 -25.83
C PRO A 47 -8.68 -3.46 -24.56
N ILE A 48 -8.66 -4.43 -23.63
CA ILE A 48 -7.93 -4.31 -22.36
C ILE A 48 -7.05 -5.52 -22.15
N SER A 49 -5.82 -5.29 -21.72
CA SER A 49 -4.88 -6.30 -21.28
C SER A 49 -4.44 -6.02 -19.83
N VAL A 50 -4.16 -7.07 -19.07
CA VAL A 50 -3.59 -6.93 -17.72
C VAL A 50 -2.10 -7.21 -17.80
N ILE A 51 -1.29 -6.22 -17.44
CA ILE A 51 0.17 -6.33 -17.34
C ILE A 51 0.57 -5.75 -15.99
N PRO A 52 0.87 -6.61 -14.98
CA PRO A 52 1.27 -6.16 -13.65
C PRO A 52 2.55 -5.33 -13.68
N ASN A 53 2.71 -4.46 -12.69
CA ASN A 53 3.97 -3.77 -12.49
C ASN A 53 5.08 -4.78 -12.20
N THR A 54 6.28 -4.48 -12.68
CA THR A 54 7.48 -5.29 -12.45
C THR A 54 8.22 -4.83 -11.21
N LEU A 55 9.06 -5.71 -10.68
CA LEU A 55 9.96 -5.45 -9.57
C LEU A 55 11.38 -5.91 -9.95
N SER A 56 12.38 -5.11 -9.63
CA SER A 56 13.79 -5.52 -9.73
C SER A 56 14.18 -6.31 -8.47
N LEU A 57 14.42 -7.61 -8.62
CA LEU A 57 14.90 -8.46 -7.53
C LEU A 57 16.38 -8.22 -7.20
N ALA A 58 17.11 -7.48 -8.02
CA ALA A 58 18.44 -7.00 -7.68
C ALA A 58 18.39 -5.88 -6.62
N ASP A 59 17.35 -5.03 -6.72
CA ASP A 59 17.16 -3.90 -5.82
C ASP A 59 16.40 -4.32 -4.54
N PHE A 60 15.35 -5.15 -4.67
CA PHE A 60 14.55 -5.65 -3.56
C PHE A 60 14.88 -7.11 -3.31
N ARG A 61 15.66 -7.35 -2.25
CA ARG A 61 16.17 -8.66 -1.87
C ARG A 61 16.15 -8.84 -0.35
N ILE A 62 16.13 -10.07 0.08
CA ILE A 62 16.23 -10.39 1.50
C ILE A 62 17.63 -9.99 2.01
N MET A 63 17.66 -9.19 3.06
CA MET A 63 18.87 -8.80 3.80
C MET A 63 18.86 -9.45 5.19
N ASP A 64 20.01 -9.47 5.86
CA ASP A 64 20.09 -9.97 7.23
C ASP A 64 19.22 -9.10 8.15
N LYS A 65 18.24 -9.73 8.80
CA LYS A 65 17.21 -9.07 9.60
C LYS A 65 17.79 -8.40 10.83
N GLU A 66 18.66 -9.10 11.55
CA GLU A 66 19.24 -8.60 12.79
C GLU A 66 20.20 -7.44 12.53
N LEU A 67 21.04 -7.58 11.49
CA LEU A 67 21.92 -6.52 11.05
C LEU A 67 21.11 -5.28 10.59
N SER A 68 20.06 -5.49 9.80
CA SER A 68 19.16 -4.43 9.33
C SER A 68 18.51 -3.69 10.50
N ARG A 69 18.02 -4.40 11.51
CA ARG A 69 17.46 -3.81 12.73
C ARG A 69 18.47 -2.96 13.48
N LYS A 70 19.69 -3.48 13.64
CA LYS A 70 20.78 -2.77 14.31
C LYS A 70 21.15 -1.48 13.58
N GLU A 71 21.35 -1.52 12.28
CA GLU A 71 21.73 -0.37 11.45
C GLU A 71 20.62 0.69 11.38
N LEU A 72 19.36 0.25 11.38
CA LEU A 72 18.18 1.14 11.41
C LEU A 72 17.80 1.61 12.81
N SER A 73 18.55 1.18 13.85
CA SER A 73 18.26 1.47 15.27
C SER A 73 16.83 1.07 15.67
N LEU A 74 16.33 -0.04 15.13
CA LEU A 74 15.04 -0.60 15.50
C LEU A 74 15.20 -1.48 16.77
N PRO A 75 14.19 -1.46 17.67
CA PRO A 75 14.23 -2.27 18.89
C PRO A 75 14.06 -3.77 18.59
N ASP A 76 14.48 -4.61 19.54
CA ASP A 76 14.19 -6.06 19.53
C ASP A 76 12.73 -6.29 19.96
N LYS A 77 11.82 -6.05 19.01
CA LYS A 77 10.38 -6.19 19.13
C LYS A 77 9.78 -6.72 17.83
N TYR A 78 8.50 -7.04 17.83
CA TYR A 78 7.77 -7.28 16.59
C TYR A 78 7.51 -5.95 15.87
N ILE A 79 8.05 -5.84 14.67
CA ILE A 79 8.03 -4.62 13.87
C ILE A 79 6.88 -4.68 12.87
N ILE A 80 5.88 -3.83 13.08
CA ILE A 80 4.82 -3.57 12.10
C ILE A 80 5.27 -2.39 11.24
N LEU A 81 5.42 -2.60 9.96
CA LEU A 81 5.79 -1.57 9.00
C LEU A 81 4.54 -0.98 8.34
N PHE A 82 4.49 0.32 8.23
CA PHE A 82 3.49 1.03 7.45
C PHE A 82 4.16 2.13 6.62
N GLY A 83 3.91 2.11 5.31
CA GLY A 83 4.53 3.07 4.41
C GLY A 83 3.62 3.51 3.28
N ALA A 84 3.72 4.80 2.94
CA ALA A 84 2.99 5.40 1.84
C ALA A 84 3.69 6.66 1.35
N ALA A 85 3.39 7.10 0.12
CA ALA A 85 3.86 8.39 -0.37
C ALA A 85 3.46 9.53 0.59
N ARG A 86 2.26 9.44 1.18
CA ARG A 86 1.77 10.29 2.28
C ARG A 86 0.99 9.42 3.26
N ILE A 87 1.51 9.24 4.48
CA ILE A 87 0.97 8.35 5.51
C ILE A 87 -0.41 8.83 6.00
N ASP A 88 -0.55 10.14 6.23
CA ASP A 88 -1.77 10.77 6.73
C ASP A 88 -2.81 11.08 5.63
N ASP A 89 -2.69 10.45 4.46
CA ASP A 89 -3.75 10.46 3.46
C ASP A 89 -4.87 9.52 3.91
N PRO A 90 -6.12 9.99 4.04
CA PRO A 90 -7.23 9.16 4.48
C PRO A 90 -7.41 7.87 3.65
N ILE A 91 -7.07 7.92 2.35
CA ILE A 91 -7.15 6.74 1.47
C ILE A 91 -6.18 5.63 1.91
N LYS A 92 -5.06 5.99 2.56
CA LYS A 92 -4.04 5.04 3.01
C LYS A 92 -4.40 4.32 4.30
N GLY A 93 -5.38 4.82 5.04
CA GLY A 93 -6.02 4.09 6.14
C GLY A 93 -5.15 3.86 7.38
N VAL A 94 -4.17 4.71 7.66
CA VAL A 94 -3.32 4.58 8.86
C VAL A 94 -4.14 4.52 10.15
N GLU A 95 -5.31 5.15 10.17
CA GLU A 95 -6.22 5.13 11.33
C GLU A 95 -6.78 3.72 11.59
N TYR A 96 -7.02 2.91 10.55
CA TYR A 96 -7.45 1.51 10.71
C TYR A 96 -6.35 0.65 11.30
N LEU A 97 -5.09 0.84 10.88
CA LEU A 97 -3.97 0.17 11.51
C LEU A 97 -3.87 0.52 13.00
N ILE A 98 -4.00 1.81 13.36
CA ILE A 98 -3.97 2.26 14.75
C ILE A 98 -5.10 1.62 15.56
N GLN A 99 -6.31 1.57 15.01
CA GLN A 99 -7.45 0.91 15.65
C GLN A 99 -7.23 -0.59 15.82
N ALA A 100 -6.70 -1.27 14.80
CA ALA A 100 -6.38 -2.71 14.88
C ALA A 100 -5.35 -3.01 15.98
N ILE A 101 -4.29 -2.20 16.09
CA ILE A 101 -3.28 -2.36 17.15
C ILE A 101 -3.93 -2.14 18.54
N ARG A 102 -4.79 -1.13 18.70
CA ARG A 102 -5.51 -0.90 19.95
C ARG A 102 -6.37 -2.10 20.34
N LEU A 103 -7.11 -2.66 19.39
CA LEU A 103 -7.95 -3.85 19.62
C LEU A 103 -7.12 -5.07 20.06
N LEU A 104 -5.96 -5.30 19.42
CA LEU A 104 -5.05 -6.38 19.83
C LEU A 104 -4.58 -6.24 21.29
N ILE A 105 -4.27 -5.01 21.70
CA ILE A 105 -3.83 -4.70 23.07
C ILE A 105 -5.00 -4.85 24.06
N GLU A 106 -6.16 -4.28 23.76
CA GLU A 106 -7.36 -4.32 24.61
C GLU A 106 -7.84 -5.76 24.83
N LYS A 107 -7.82 -6.58 23.81
CA LYS A 107 -8.17 -8.00 23.89
C LYS A 107 -7.09 -8.86 24.52
N LYS A 108 -5.92 -8.29 24.87
CA LYS A 108 -4.74 -9.00 25.40
C LYS A 108 -4.27 -10.13 24.48
N GLU A 109 -4.52 -10.02 23.18
CA GLU A 109 -4.05 -10.99 22.19
C GLU A 109 -2.56 -10.83 21.93
N PHE A 110 -2.03 -9.61 22.17
CA PHE A 110 -0.61 -9.33 22.04
C PHE A 110 -0.11 -8.29 23.05
N PRO A 111 1.06 -8.51 23.71
CA PRO A 111 1.62 -7.56 24.67
C PRO A 111 2.06 -6.25 23.98
N GLN A 112 1.57 -5.13 24.46
CA GLN A 112 1.88 -3.79 23.91
C GLN A 112 3.38 -3.51 23.85
N GLU A 113 4.11 -3.89 24.90
CA GLU A 113 5.56 -3.65 25.03
C GLU A 113 6.39 -4.40 23.98
N LYS A 114 5.85 -5.48 23.40
CA LYS A 114 6.50 -6.27 22.35
C LYS A 114 6.23 -5.76 20.94
N LEU A 115 5.36 -4.77 20.76
CA LEU A 115 5.04 -4.18 19.46
C LEU A 115 5.82 -2.89 19.23
N HIS A 116 6.25 -2.68 18.00
CA HIS A 116 6.84 -1.45 17.53
C HIS A 116 6.35 -1.11 16.11
N LEU A 117 6.04 0.15 15.89
CA LEU A 117 5.55 0.63 14.58
C LEU A 117 6.69 1.35 13.86
N ALA A 118 7.08 0.85 12.69
CA ALA A 118 8.00 1.53 11.79
C ALA A 118 7.21 2.26 10.70
N LEU A 119 7.49 3.53 10.49
CA LEU A 119 6.75 4.39 9.56
C LEU A 119 7.67 4.99 8.52
N PHE A 120 7.31 4.94 7.23
CA PHE A 120 8.02 5.69 6.20
C PHE A 120 7.05 6.37 5.23
N GLY A 121 7.44 7.54 4.74
CA GLY A 121 6.65 8.37 3.85
C GLY A 121 6.53 9.80 4.36
N ARG A 122 5.78 10.64 3.66
CA ARG A 122 5.52 12.01 4.10
C ARG A 122 4.36 12.05 5.08
N ILE A 123 4.41 12.97 6.03
CA ILE A 123 3.29 13.29 6.93
C ILE A 123 3.08 14.81 6.87
N LYS A 124 1.84 15.23 6.68
CA LYS A 124 1.49 16.66 6.68
C LYS A 124 1.36 17.22 8.09
N TYR A 125 0.81 16.40 9.00
CA TYR A 125 0.56 16.77 10.40
C TYR A 125 1.14 15.72 11.36
N PRO A 126 2.49 15.70 11.53
CA PRO A 126 3.16 14.64 12.29
C PRO A 126 2.71 14.59 13.75
N GLU A 127 2.59 15.72 14.43
CA GLU A 127 2.16 15.77 15.84
C GLU A 127 0.79 15.15 16.06
N LYS A 128 -0.15 15.44 15.15
CA LYS A 128 -1.49 14.86 15.19
C LYS A 128 -1.47 13.34 15.06
N LEU A 129 -0.65 12.80 14.16
CA LEU A 129 -0.54 11.35 13.97
C LEU A 129 0.19 10.70 15.15
N PHE A 130 1.35 11.22 15.53
CA PHE A 130 2.18 10.59 16.55
C PHE A 130 1.54 10.54 17.93
N SER A 131 0.73 11.56 18.28
CA SER A 131 -0.03 11.56 19.55
C SER A 131 -1.10 10.47 19.63
N THR A 132 -1.47 9.83 18.53
CA THR A 132 -2.50 8.78 18.49
C THR A 132 -1.94 7.36 18.52
N LEU A 133 -0.62 7.20 18.36
CA LEU A 133 0.01 5.89 18.26
C LEU A 133 -0.05 5.12 19.58
N PRO A 134 -0.54 3.88 19.58
CA PRO A 134 -0.72 3.10 20.81
C PRO A 134 0.54 2.36 21.26
N VAL A 135 1.61 2.35 20.45
CA VAL A 135 2.86 1.63 20.69
C VAL A 135 4.07 2.51 20.41
N SER A 136 5.26 2.08 20.81
CA SER A 136 6.50 2.75 20.45
C SER A 136 6.67 2.75 18.92
N TYR A 137 7.31 3.79 18.37
CA TYR A 137 7.47 3.93 16.93
C TYR A 137 8.83 4.51 16.53
N THR A 138 9.22 4.23 15.28
CA THR A 138 10.31 4.90 14.57
C THR A 138 9.78 5.48 13.26
N TYR A 139 10.07 6.75 13.00
CA TYR A 139 9.68 7.42 11.76
C TYR A 139 10.89 7.73 10.90
N PHE A 140 10.93 7.16 9.71
CA PHE A 140 12.05 7.26 8.77
C PHE A 140 11.91 8.41 7.76
N GLY A 141 10.78 9.12 7.78
CA GLY A 141 10.53 10.13 6.76
C GLY A 141 10.36 9.51 5.37
N ARG A 142 10.58 10.33 4.34
CA ARG A 142 10.58 9.85 2.95
C ARG A 142 11.89 9.11 2.66
N ILE A 143 11.79 7.85 2.27
CA ILE A 143 12.92 7.06 1.80
C ILE A 143 12.92 7.11 0.27
N GLY A 144 14.03 7.54 -0.32
CA GLY A 144 14.26 7.57 -1.77
C GLY A 144 15.35 6.60 -2.21
N ASP A 145 16.05 6.03 -1.26
CA ASP A 145 17.11 5.04 -1.46
C ASP A 145 16.51 3.63 -1.40
N THR A 146 16.68 2.88 -2.47
CA THR A 146 16.12 1.54 -2.64
C THR A 146 16.78 0.52 -1.72
N ASP A 147 18.10 0.61 -1.48
CA ASP A 147 18.79 -0.28 -0.56
C ASP A 147 18.30 -0.07 0.88
N LYS A 148 18.14 1.18 1.30
CA LYS A 148 17.58 1.50 2.61
C LYS A 148 16.13 1.03 2.74
N LEU A 149 15.34 1.09 1.68
CA LEU A 149 13.96 0.61 1.68
C LEU A 149 13.92 -0.91 1.74
N SER A 150 14.77 -1.61 0.98
CA SER A 150 14.95 -3.07 1.01
C SER A 150 15.38 -3.54 2.41
N GLN A 151 16.30 -2.82 3.03
CA GLN A 151 16.74 -3.06 4.41
C GLN A 151 15.60 -2.90 5.42
N LEU A 152 14.77 -1.85 5.26
CA LEU A 152 13.63 -1.62 6.15
C LEU A 152 12.55 -2.72 6.01
N TYR A 153 12.28 -3.17 4.78
CA TYR A 153 11.40 -4.32 4.56
C TYR A 153 11.95 -5.59 5.21
N SER A 154 13.25 -5.86 5.04
CA SER A 154 13.89 -7.04 5.64
C SER A 154 13.91 -7.01 7.17
N ALA A 155 13.99 -5.82 7.78
CA ALA A 155 13.97 -5.63 9.23
C ALA A 155 12.58 -5.84 9.85
N ALA A 156 11.51 -5.64 9.07
CA ALA A 156 10.13 -5.75 9.55
C ALA A 156 9.63 -7.20 9.61
N ASP A 157 8.65 -7.47 10.48
CA ASP A 157 7.97 -8.77 10.53
C ASP A 157 6.78 -8.79 9.58
N VAL A 158 6.01 -7.70 9.60
CA VAL A 158 4.84 -7.53 8.72
C VAL A 158 4.81 -6.12 8.15
N ILE A 159 4.30 -6.00 6.93
CA ILE A 159 3.88 -4.71 6.38
C ILE A 159 2.35 -4.69 6.31
N VAL A 160 1.76 -3.58 6.74
CA VAL A 160 0.32 -3.38 6.64
C VAL A 160 0.00 -2.34 5.58
N SER A 161 -0.87 -2.69 4.64
CA SER A 161 -1.49 -1.76 3.70
C SER A 161 -2.99 -1.69 3.97
N ALA A 162 -3.40 -0.69 4.73
CA ALA A 162 -4.81 -0.45 5.06
C ALA A 162 -5.50 0.48 4.05
N SER A 163 -4.97 0.57 2.84
CA SER A 163 -5.51 1.43 1.79
C SER A 163 -6.88 0.97 1.32
N PHE A 164 -7.83 1.91 1.22
CA PHE A 164 -9.15 1.63 0.64
C PHE A 164 -9.09 1.27 -0.84
N TYR A 165 -8.17 1.90 -1.56
CA TYR A 165 -7.97 1.68 -2.99
C TYR A 165 -6.49 1.69 -3.32
N GLU A 166 -6.05 0.61 -3.95
CA GLU A 166 -4.74 0.49 -4.59
C GLU A 166 -4.96 -0.02 -6.01
N THR A 167 -4.34 0.62 -6.99
CA THR A 167 -4.39 0.12 -8.36
C THR A 167 -3.59 -1.15 -8.54
N PHE A 168 -2.54 -1.32 -7.73
CA PHE A 168 -1.68 -2.51 -7.72
C PHE A 168 -1.26 -2.85 -6.28
N GLY A 169 -0.40 -2.07 -5.66
CA GLY A 169 0.17 -2.34 -4.34
C GLY A 169 1.68 -2.58 -4.41
N GLN A 170 2.41 -1.63 -5.01
CA GLN A 170 3.85 -1.75 -5.24
C GLN A 170 4.62 -2.08 -3.95
N THR A 171 4.31 -1.42 -2.83
CA THR A 171 4.94 -1.67 -1.53
C THR A 171 4.77 -3.10 -1.03
N LEU A 172 3.71 -3.79 -1.43
CA LEU A 172 3.46 -5.18 -1.02
C LEU A 172 4.40 -6.16 -1.74
N ILE A 173 4.59 -6.01 -3.06
CA ILE A 173 5.53 -6.87 -3.80
C ILE A 173 6.98 -6.58 -3.42
N GLU A 174 7.33 -5.32 -3.13
CA GLU A 174 8.65 -4.94 -2.62
C GLU A 174 8.94 -5.62 -1.28
N ALA A 175 7.99 -5.54 -0.36
CA ALA A 175 8.09 -6.17 0.96
C ALA A 175 8.19 -7.71 0.88
N GLN A 176 7.36 -8.35 0.04
CA GLN A 176 7.43 -9.81 -0.19
C GLN A 176 8.80 -10.23 -0.73
N ALA A 177 9.36 -9.49 -1.68
CA ALA A 177 10.70 -9.77 -2.21
C ALA A 177 11.80 -9.66 -1.14
N CYS A 178 11.57 -8.87 -0.10
CA CYS A 178 12.47 -8.70 1.04
C CYS A 178 12.16 -9.64 2.23
N GLY A 179 11.20 -10.57 2.08
CA GLY A 179 10.82 -11.51 3.14
C GLY A 179 9.87 -10.96 4.20
N CYS A 180 9.31 -9.77 4.01
CA CYS A 180 8.32 -9.18 4.91
C CYS A 180 6.91 -9.65 4.54
N VAL A 181 6.14 -10.10 5.53
CA VAL A 181 4.78 -10.63 5.31
C VAL A 181 3.78 -9.49 5.11
N PRO A 182 3.07 -9.41 3.98
CA PRO A 182 2.06 -8.38 3.76
C PRO A 182 0.72 -8.74 4.41
N VAL A 183 0.08 -7.72 4.98
CA VAL A 183 -1.31 -7.75 5.48
C VAL A 183 -2.06 -6.59 4.82
N SER A 184 -3.18 -6.87 4.17
CA SER A 184 -3.93 -5.84 3.44
C SER A 184 -5.42 -6.17 3.36
N PHE A 185 -6.24 -5.18 3.00
CA PHE A 185 -7.60 -5.45 2.52
C PHE A 185 -7.56 -6.12 1.14
N GLY A 186 -8.53 -7.01 0.88
CA GLY A 186 -8.63 -7.74 -0.40
C GLY A 186 -9.47 -7.05 -1.48
N ASN A 187 -9.90 -5.81 -1.26
CA ASN A 187 -10.97 -5.14 -2.02
C ASN A 187 -10.54 -4.38 -3.29
N SER A 188 -9.25 -4.38 -3.63
CA SER A 188 -8.72 -3.69 -4.82
C SER A 188 -7.47 -4.39 -5.38
N GLY A 189 -6.56 -3.68 -6.04
CA GLY A 189 -5.40 -4.28 -6.72
C GLY A 189 -4.49 -5.11 -5.83
N GLN A 190 -4.46 -4.84 -4.53
CA GLN A 190 -3.70 -5.65 -3.56
C GLN A 190 -4.21 -7.09 -3.45
N GLY A 191 -5.49 -7.34 -3.70
CA GLY A 191 -6.06 -8.68 -3.76
C GLY A 191 -5.53 -9.54 -4.92
N ASP A 192 -4.93 -8.92 -5.94
CA ASP A 192 -4.27 -9.65 -7.03
C ASP A 192 -2.84 -10.11 -6.66
N ILE A 193 -2.25 -9.53 -5.60
CA ILE A 193 -0.88 -9.81 -5.14
C ILE A 193 -0.88 -10.87 -4.03
N ILE A 194 -1.84 -10.78 -3.09
CA ILE A 194 -1.86 -11.60 -1.90
C ILE A 194 -2.78 -12.80 -2.08
N CYS A 195 -2.22 -14.00 -2.03
CA CYS A 195 -2.95 -15.25 -1.81
C CYS A 195 -3.06 -15.49 -0.30
N HIS A 196 -4.26 -15.34 0.25
CA HIS A 196 -4.49 -15.40 1.70
C HIS A 196 -3.94 -16.68 2.34
N LYS A 197 -3.11 -16.52 3.36
CA LYS A 197 -2.39 -17.58 4.11
C LYS A 197 -1.28 -18.32 3.34
N GLU A 198 -1.00 -17.95 2.08
CA GLU A 198 0.11 -18.52 1.33
C GLU A 198 1.31 -17.56 1.31
N ASN A 199 1.10 -16.33 0.83
CA ASN A 199 2.14 -15.33 0.73
C ASN A 199 1.82 -14.02 1.48
N GLY A 200 0.78 -14.01 2.31
CA GLY A 200 0.34 -12.89 3.12
C GLY A 200 -1.08 -13.07 3.64
N PHE A 201 -1.64 -12.02 4.21
CA PHE A 201 -2.97 -12.08 4.80
C PHE A 201 -3.88 -10.99 4.22
N LEU A 202 -5.09 -11.38 3.85
CA LEU A 202 -6.17 -10.47 3.47
C LEU A 202 -7.15 -10.33 4.63
N ALA A 203 -7.49 -9.10 4.96
CA ALA A 203 -8.58 -8.74 5.87
C ALA A 203 -9.80 -8.31 5.05
N ASP A 204 -10.98 -8.54 5.61
CA ASP A 204 -12.27 -8.15 5.04
C ASP A 204 -12.65 -6.71 5.43
#